data_6f3c3556969288c58e30373726c13eba
#
_entry.id   6f3c3556969288c58e30373726c13eba
#
_cell.length_a   1.000
_cell.length_b   1.000
_cell.length_c   1.000
_cell.angle_alpha   90.00
_cell.angle_beta   90.00
_cell.angle_gamma   90.00
#
_symmetry.space_group_name_H-M   'P 1'
#
loop_
_entity.id
_entity.type
_entity.pdbx_description
1 polymer ?
#
loop_
_entity_poly.entity_id
_entity_poly.type
_entity_poly.pdbx_seq_one_letter_code
_entity_poly.pdbx_strand_id
1 'polypeptide(L)'
;MSSDIFGNLMDWGQAMDKLNQIKQLKTLNEHQPGLARILRYRDNWRLRETVLNYVKDITHPSDDLLTEVLNIVMDENIYYDARIIAVDALASLMNNCKYNKESNRIDKSDINEKIKALLVSPHPPIFHEAIRRSYQNFANG
;
A
#
# COMPACT_ATOMS: atom_id res chain seq x y z
N MET A 1 -13.45 12.92 11.55
CA MET A 1 -14.56 12.11 11.05
C MET A 1 -14.06 10.82 10.45
N SER A 2 -14.79 9.78 10.68
CA SER A 2 -14.45 8.51 10.07
C SER A 2 -14.62 8.58 8.56
N SER A 3 -13.64 8.08 7.85
CA SER A 3 -13.65 8.02 6.39
C SER A 3 -13.75 6.58 5.91
N ASP A 4 -14.32 5.71 6.74
CA ASP A 4 -14.50 4.30 6.38
C ASP A 4 -15.96 4.09 5.98
N ILE A 5 -16.20 4.06 4.68
CA ILE A 5 -17.55 3.93 4.12
C ILE A 5 -17.84 2.51 3.63
N PHE A 6 -16.90 1.56 3.82
CA PHE A 6 -16.98 0.26 3.16
C PHE A 6 -17.87 -0.76 3.88
N GLY A 7 -18.20 -0.50 5.14
CA GLY A 7 -19.11 -1.38 5.87
C GLY A 7 -18.53 -2.78 6.08
N ASN A 8 -19.39 -3.77 5.90
CA ASN A 8 -18.99 -5.18 6.07
C ASN A 8 -18.26 -5.65 4.83
N LEU A 9 -16.97 -5.99 4.97
CA LEU A 9 -16.15 -6.40 3.84
C LEU A 9 -16.53 -7.79 3.31
N MET A 10 -17.34 -8.55 4.01
CA MET A 10 -17.90 -9.79 3.47
C MET A 10 -18.86 -9.49 2.31
N ASP A 11 -19.46 -8.30 2.31
CA ASP A 11 -20.24 -7.82 1.17
C ASP A 11 -19.30 -7.15 0.16
N TRP A 12 -18.38 -7.93 -0.37
CA TRP A 12 -17.27 -7.41 -1.15
C TRP A 12 -17.73 -6.68 -2.42
N GLY A 13 -18.88 -7.06 -2.97
CA GLY A 13 -19.41 -6.37 -4.16
C GLY A 13 -19.73 -4.92 -3.88
N GLN A 14 -20.37 -4.65 -2.74
CA GLN A 14 -20.67 -3.29 -2.32
C GLN A 14 -19.41 -2.51 -2.01
N ALA A 15 -18.43 -3.16 -1.34
CA ALA A 15 -17.17 -2.51 -1.05
C ALA A 15 -16.45 -2.14 -2.34
N MET A 16 -16.46 -3.03 -3.33
CA MET A 16 -15.84 -2.77 -4.63
C MET A 16 -16.51 -1.60 -5.34
N ASP A 17 -17.83 -1.54 -5.30
CA ASP A 17 -18.56 -0.42 -5.91
C ASP A 17 -18.19 0.91 -5.28
N LYS A 18 -18.06 0.94 -3.96
CA LYS A 18 -17.64 2.15 -3.25
C LYS A 18 -16.21 2.55 -3.57
N LEU A 19 -15.31 1.56 -3.69
CA LEU A 19 -13.93 1.82 -4.11
C LEU A 19 -13.91 2.50 -5.49
N ASN A 20 -14.66 1.96 -6.43
CA ASN A 20 -14.70 2.52 -7.77
C ASN A 20 -15.30 3.92 -7.76
N GLN A 21 -16.29 4.15 -6.91
CA GLN A 21 -16.93 5.44 -6.79
C GLN A 21 -15.97 6.52 -6.29
N ILE A 22 -15.24 6.23 -5.20
CA ILE A 22 -14.30 7.22 -4.66
C ILE A 22 -13.09 7.41 -5.58
N LYS A 23 -12.72 6.39 -6.35
CA LYS A 23 -11.69 6.53 -7.37
C LYS A 23 -12.13 7.53 -8.45
N GLN A 24 -13.35 7.40 -8.94
CA GLN A 24 -13.89 8.30 -9.96
C GLN A 24 -14.07 9.72 -9.44
N LEU A 25 -14.47 9.86 -8.18
CA LEU A 25 -14.66 11.16 -7.55
C LEU A 25 -13.34 11.81 -7.13
N LYS A 26 -12.24 11.07 -7.23
CA LYS A 26 -10.90 11.52 -6.83
C LYS A 26 -10.83 11.90 -5.35
N THR A 27 -11.51 11.12 -4.51
CA THR A 27 -11.56 11.37 -3.07
C THR A 27 -10.84 10.29 -2.24
N LEU A 28 -9.92 9.54 -2.86
CA LEU A 28 -9.19 8.47 -2.17
C LEU A 28 -8.45 8.97 -0.92
N ASN A 29 -7.88 10.17 -0.98
CA ASN A 29 -7.17 10.74 0.18
C ASN A 29 -8.06 10.86 1.41
N GLU A 30 -9.36 11.05 1.21
CA GLU A 30 -10.30 11.27 2.30
C GLU A 30 -10.79 9.99 2.95
N HIS A 31 -10.44 8.82 2.37
CA HIS A 31 -10.96 7.54 2.83
C HIS A 31 -9.86 6.56 3.25
N GLN A 32 -8.70 7.07 3.61
CA GLN A 32 -7.54 6.23 3.93
C GLN A 32 -7.77 5.25 5.09
N PRO A 33 -8.50 5.60 6.17
CA PRO A 33 -8.76 4.60 7.22
C PRO A 33 -9.48 3.37 6.70
N GLY A 34 -10.46 3.57 5.82
CA GLY A 34 -11.17 2.44 5.20
C GLY A 34 -10.28 1.65 4.26
N LEU A 35 -9.44 2.33 3.49
CA LEU A 35 -8.50 1.65 2.59
C LEU A 35 -7.52 0.78 3.39
N ALA A 36 -7.02 1.31 4.51
CA ALA A 36 -6.12 0.54 5.37
C ALA A 36 -6.82 -0.70 5.93
N ARG A 37 -8.09 -0.56 6.31
CA ARG A 37 -8.86 -1.71 6.82
C ARG A 37 -9.01 -2.79 5.76
N ILE A 38 -9.26 -2.41 4.51
CA ILE A 38 -9.34 -3.39 3.41
C ILE A 38 -8.01 -4.11 3.23
N LEU A 39 -6.89 -3.40 3.35
CA LEU A 39 -5.58 -4.02 3.21
C LEU A 39 -5.30 -5.05 4.31
N ARG A 40 -5.92 -4.91 5.48
CA ARG A 40 -5.82 -5.90 6.56
C ARG A 40 -6.74 -7.09 6.38
N TYR A 41 -7.74 -6.98 5.50
CA TYR A 41 -8.77 -8.01 5.34
C TYR A 41 -8.23 -9.16 4.48
N ARG A 42 -8.03 -10.30 5.09
CA ARG A 42 -7.34 -11.43 4.44
C ARG A 42 -8.25 -12.33 3.61
N ASP A 43 -9.56 -12.19 3.75
CA ASP A 43 -10.51 -13.12 3.14
C ASP A 43 -10.86 -12.80 1.68
N ASN A 44 -10.43 -11.65 1.17
CA ASN A 44 -10.70 -11.29 -0.22
C ASN A 44 -9.51 -10.55 -0.82
N TRP A 45 -8.69 -11.29 -1.54
CA TRP A 45 -7.50 -10.69 -2.16
C TRP A 45 -7.86 -9.66 -3.24
N ARG A 46 -8.99 -9.87 -3.94
CA ARG A 46 -9.39 -8.94 -4.99
C ARG A 46 -9.59 -7.51 -4.46
N LEU A 47 -10.20 -7.38 -3.30
CA LEU A 47 -10.34 -6.06 -2.68
C LEU A 47 -8.99 -5.46 -2.36
N ARG A 48 -8.09 -6.25 -1.80
CA ARG A 48 -6.76 -5.77 -1.42
C ARG A 48 -5.97 -5.33 -2.65
N GLU A 49 -6.02 -6.11 -3.72
CA GLU A 49 -5.34 -5.79 -4.96
C GLU A 49 -5.87 -4.48 -5.56
N THR A 50 -7.18 -4.30 -5.54
CA THR A 50 -7.79 -3.08 -6.05
C THR A 50 -7.31 -1.86 -5.27
N VAL A 51 -7.28 -1.96 -3.94
CA VAL A 51 -6.76 -0.86 -3.12
C VAL A 51 -5.29 -0.59 -3.43
N LEU A 52 -4.47 -1.64 -3.57
CA LEU A 52 -3.05 -1.46 -3.89
C LEU A 52 -2.85 -0.71 -5.21
N ASN A 53 -3.70 -0.98 -6.19
CA ASN A 53 -3.63 -0.27 -7.47
C ASN A 53 -4.10 1.18 -7.35
N TYR A 54 -5.09 1.43 -6.50
CA TYR A 54 -5.67 2.77 -6.36
C TYR A 54 -4.84 3.71 -5.49
N VAL A 55 -4.06 3.17 -4.54
CA VAL A 55 -3.28 4.03 -3.63
C VAL A 55 -2.21 4.84 -4.36
N LYS A 56 -1.90 4.48 -5.58
CA LYS A 56 -0.96 5.26 -6.40
C LYS A 56 -1.47 6.69 -6.65
N ASP A 57 -2.77 6.90 -6.53
CA ASP A 57 -3.38 8.23 -6.68
C ASP A 57 -3.40 9.02 -5.37
N ILE A 58 -2.98 8.42 -4.27
CA ILE A 58 -2.95 9.09 -2.96
C ILE A 58 -1.77 10.04 -2.92
N THR A 59 -2.03 11.30 -2.60
CA THR A 59 -1.00 12.33 -2.57
C THR A 59 -0.51 12.68 -1.16
N HIS A 60 -1.29 12.32 -0.14
CA HIS A 60 -0.95 12.59 1.26
C HIS A 60 -1.13 11.33 2.09
N PRO A 61 -0.26 10.31 1.90
CA PRO A 61 -0.45 9.03 2.56
C PRO A 61 -0.32 9.12 4.08
N SER A 62 -1.24 8.44 4.77
CA SER A 62 -1.19 8.34 6.22
C SER A 62 -0.22 7.25 6.65
N ASP A 63 0.22 7.34 7.92
CA ASP A 63 1.08 6.30 8.49
C ASP A 63 0.41 4.93 8.48
N ASP A 64 -0.90 4.88 8.79
CA ASP A 64 -1.64 3.62 8.77
C ASP A 64 -1.62 2.99 7.39
N LEU A 65 -1.86 3.78 6.35
CA LEU A 65 -1.88 3.25 4.98
C LEU A 65 -0.49 2.74 4.59
N LEU A 66 0.55 3.51 4.89
CA LEU A 66 1.93 3.09 4.61
C LEU A 66 2.26 1.79 5.33
N THR A 67 1.88 1.69 6.60
CA THR A 67 2.14 0.50 7.40
C THR A 67 1.47 -0.73 6.80
N GLU A 68 0.21 -0.61 6.38
CA GLU A 68 -0.51 -1.76 5.83
C GLU A 68 0.06 -2.21 4.49
N VAL A 69 0.47 -1.28 3.64
CA VAL A 69 1.11 -1.65 2.38
C VAL A 69 2.45 -2.34 2.65
N LEU A 70 3.25 -1.79 3.57
CA LEU A 70 4.52 -2.41 3.95
C LEU A 70 4.31 -3.81 4.51
N ASN A 71 3.29 -4.01 5.32
CA ASN A 71 2.99 -5.33 5.90
C ASN A 71 2.74 -6.36 4.80
N ILE A 72 2.08 -5.98 3.71
CA ILE A 72 1.88 -6.90 2.59
C ILE A 72 3.21 -7.22 1.90
N VAL A 73 4.06 -6.23 1.70
CA VAL A 73 5.38 -6.44 1.10
C VAL A 73 6.18 -7.46 1.91
N MET A 74 6.11 -7.36 3.24
CA MET A 74 6.91 -8.17 4.16
C MET A 74 6.29 -9.53 4.51
N ASP A 75 5.02 -9.77 4.13
CA ASP A 75 4.30 -10.97 4.55
C ASP A 75 4.69 -12.17 3.70
N GLU A 76 5.39 -13.12 4.31
CA GLU A 76 5.89 -14.32 3.64
C GLU A 76 4.77 -15.29 3.26
N ASN A 77 3.57 -15.09 3.78
CA ASN A 77 2.41 -15.95 3.48
C ASN A 77 1.61 -15.45 2.28
N ILE A 78 2.02 -14.35 1.65
CA ILE A 78 1.35 -13.79 0.50
C ILE A 78 2.13 -14.16 -0.76
N TYR A 79 1.43 -14.46 -1.86
CA TYR A 79 2.06 -14.79 -3.13
C TYR A 79 2.92 -13.63 -3.63
N TYR A 80 4.01 -13.96 -4.30
CA TYR A 80 4.95 -12.94 -4.78
C TYR A 80 4.32 -11.98 -5.77
N ASP A 81 3.42 -12.45 -6.64
CA ASP A 81 2.72 -11.56 -7.57
C ASP A 81 2.02 -10.42 -6.84
N ALA A 82 1.39 -10.76 -5.73
CA ALA A 82 0.69 -9.78 -4.91
C ALA A 82 1.67 -8.86 -4.18
N ARG A 83 2.75 -9.43 -3.67
CA ARG A 83 3.79 -8.65 -2.98
C ARG A 83 4.47 -7.66 -3.91
N ILE A 84 4.64 -8.03 -5.19
CA ILE A 84 5.21 -7.13 -6.18
C ILE A 84 4.30 -5.92 -6.43
N ILE A 85 2.99 -6.14 -6.50
CA ILE A 85 2.04 -5.03 -6.59
C ILE A 85 2.19 -4.11 -5.39
N ALA A 86 2.35 -4.69 -4.20
CA ALA A 86 2.53 -3.91 -2.98
C ALA A 86 3.84 -3.13 -2.99
N VAL A 87 4.92 -3.70 -3.56
CA VAL A 87 6.19 -2.98 -3.72
C VAL A 87 6.00 -1.72 -4.55
N ASP A 88 5.32 -1.84 -5.69
CA ASP A 88 5.06 -0.70 -6.56
C ASP A 88 4.18 0.34 -5.86
N ALA A 89 3.17 -0.10 -5.12
CA ALA A 89 2.31 0.79 -4.37
C ALA A 89 3.09 1.54 -3.29
N LEU A 90 3.93 0.82 -2.55
CA LEU A 90 4.74 1.43 -1.50
C LEU A 90 5.69 2.47 -2.07
N ALA A 91 6.32 2.18 -3.21
CA ALA A 91 7.21 3.14 -3.86
C ALA A 91 6.48 4.44 -4.21
N SER A 92 5.27 4.32 -4.75
CA SER A 92 4.45 5.50 -5.06
C SER A 92 4.14 6.31 -3.82
N LEU A 93 3.73 5.63 -2.74
CA LEU A 93 3.38 6.31 -1.50
C LEU A 93 4.59 6.99 -0.87
N MET A 94 5.75 6.31 -0.88
CA MET A 94 6.98 6.88 -0.34
C MET A 94 7.41 8.12 -1.11
N ASN A 95 7.25 8.09 -2.43
CA ASN A 95 7.57 9.23 -3.26
C ASN A 95 6.67 10.43 -2.91
N ASN A 96 5.39 10.19 -2.65
CA ASN A 96 4.45 11.25 -2.27
C ASN A 96 4.74 11.80 -0.88
N CYS A 97 5.28 10.98 0.01
CA CYS A 97 5.64 11.41 1.37
C CYS A 97 6.64 12.55 1.41
N LYS A 98 7.40 12.77 0.33
CA LYS A 98 8.34 13.88 0.28
C LYS A 98 7.68 15.23 0.55
N TYR A 99 6.44 15.34 0.18
CA TYR A 99 5.71 16.60 0.24
C TYR A 99 4.94 16.78 1.54
N ASN A 100 5.06 15.80 2.45
CA ASN A 100 4.23 15.77 3.64
C ASN A 100 5.01 15.30 4.88
N LYS A 101 6.24 15.77 5.01
CA LYS A 101 7.16 15.29 6.03
C LYS A 101 6.67 15.53 7.46
N GLU A 102 5.98 16.65 7.68
CA GLU A 102 5.60 17.04 9.03
C GLU A 102 4.46 16.23 9.61
N SER A 103 3.62 15.66 8.75
CA SER A 103 2.45 14.92 9.21
C SER A 103 2.71 13.42 9.33
N ASN A 104 3.84 12.92 8.81
CA ASN A 104 4.15 11.50 8.86
C ASN A 104 5.09 11.18 10.02
N ARG A 105 4.70 10.18 10.80
CA ARG A 105 5.49 9.69 11.94
C ARG A 105 6.35 8.50 11.58
N ILE A 106 6.05 7.84 10.47
CA ILE A 106 6.81 6.68 10.04
C ILE A 106 8.22 7.12 9.65
N ASP A 107 9.18 6.37 10.13
CA ASP A 107 10.58 6.59 9.79
C ASP A 107 10.88 5.93 8.44
N LYS A 108 11.14 6.75 7.42
CA LYS A 108 11.51 6.25 6.10
C LYS A 108 12.76 5.39 6.14
N SER A 109 13.67 5.70 7.06
CA SER A 109 14.88 4.91 7.25
C SER A 109 14.54 3.48 7.63
N ASP A 110 13.54 3.30 8.50
CA ASP A 110 13.06 1.98 8.90
C ASP A 110 12.51 1.20 7.71
N ILE A 111 11.71 1.87 6.88
CA ILE A 111 11.15 1.23 5.68
C ILE A 111 12.28 0.82 4.74
N ASN A 112 13.24 1.71 4.51
CA ASN A 112 14.39 1.41 3.64
C ASN A 112 15.20 0.23 4.16
N GLU A 113 15.40 0.14 5.48
CA GLU A 113 16.12 -0.98 6.08
C GLU A 113 15.40 -2.30 5.82
N LYS A 114 14.08 -2.33 5.97
CA LYS A 114 13.30 -3.53 5.72
C LYS A 114 13.35 -3.94 4.26
N ILE A 115 13.29 -2.99 3.35
CA ILE A 115 13.37 -3.26 1.92
C ILE A 115 14.76 -3.79 1.55
N LYS A 116 15.81 -3.20 2.11
CA LYS A 116 17.18 -3.70 1.89
C LYS A 116 17.34 -5.13 2.37
N ALA A 117 16.74 -5.46 3.51
CA ALA A 117 16.80 -6.82 4.05
C ALA A 117 16.22 -7.84 3.07
N LEU A 118 15.17 -7.46 2.35
CA LEU A 118 14.58 -8.34 1.34
C LEU A 118 15.53 -8.60 0.18
N LEU A 119 16.37 -7.64 -0.18
CA LEU A 119 17.30 -7.79 -1.28
C LEU A 119 18.43 -8.78 -0.96
N VAL A 120 18.78 -8.93 0.32
CA VAL A 120 19.85 -9.84 0.75
C VAL A 120 19.31 -11.17 1.26
N SER A 121 17.97 -11.32 1.30
CA SER A 121 17.32 -12.56 1.70
C SER A 121 17.00 -13.39 0.46
N PRO A 122 16.90 -14.74 0.58
CA PRO A 122 16.53 -15.56 -0.58
C PRO A 122 15.07 -15.37 -0.97
N HIS A 123 14.87 -14.88 -2.18
CA HIS A 123 13.55 -14.70 -2.78
C HIS A 123 13.67 -14.93 -4.29
N PRO A 124 12.55 -15.18 -5.00
CA PRO A 124 12.62 -15.33 -6.45
C PRO A 124 13.20 -14.09 -7.13
N PRO A 125 13.93 -14.28 -8.25
CA PRO A 125 14.51 -13.14 -8.97
C PRO A 125 13.51 -12.06 -9.36
N ILE A 126 12.27 -12.44 -9.67
CA ILE A 126 11.24 -11.47 -10.06
C ILE A 126 10.90 -10.51 -8.92
N PHE A 127 10.95 -11.01 -7.67
CA PHE A 127 10.71 -10.19 -6.51
C PHE A 127 11.88 -9.22 -6.27
N HIS A 128 13.10 -9.75 -6.31
CA HIS A 128 14.29 -8.90 -6.17
C HIS A 128 14.34 -7.83 -7.25
N GLU A 129 13.97 -8.18 -8.47
CA GLU A 129 13.95 -7.22 -9.57
C GLU A 129 12.94 -6.11 -9.34
N ALA A 130 11.75 -6.47 -8.86
CA ALA A 130 10.73 -5.47 -8.55
C ALA A 130 11.22 -4.49 -7.49
N ILE A 131 11.89 -5.00 -6.47
CA ILE A 131 12.43 -4.15 -5.41
C ILE A 131 13.53 -3.24 -5.96
N ARG A 132 14.44 -3.77 -6.77
CA ARG A 132 15.52 -2.96 -7.35
C ARG A 132 14.96 -1.86 -8.25
N ARG A 133 13.94 -2.18 -9.05
CA ARG A 133 13.30 -1.21 -9.93
C ARG A 133 12.70 -0.05 -9.15
N SER A 134 12.17 -0.33 -7.98
CA SER A 134 11.51 0.67 -7.14
C SER A 134 12.44 1.29 -6.10
N TYR A 135 13.63 0.74 -5.92
CA TYR A 135 14.50 1.10 -4.79
C TYR A 135 14.91 2.56 -4.81
N GLN A 136 15.09 3.13 -5.98
CA GLN A 136 15.47 4.54 -6.06
C GLN A 136 14.41 5.43 -5.43
N ASN A 137 13.14 5.07 -5.58
CA ASN A 137 12.05 5.82 -4.95
C ASN A 137 12.12 5.71 -3.42
N PHE A 138 12.45 4.52 -2.90
CA PHE A 138 12.62 4.33 -1.47
C PHE A 138 13.82 5.11 -0.94
N ALA A 139 14.92 5.06 -1.65
CA ALA A 139 16.18 5.69 -1.21
C ALA A 139 16.10 7.21 -1.27
N ASN A 140 15.39 7.74 -2.26
CA ASN A 140 15.26 9.18 -2.45
C ASN A 140 14.05 9.76 -1.72
N GLY A 141 13.24 8.89 -1.16
CA GLY A 141 12.06 9.31 -0.40
C GLY A 141 12.40 9.84 0.98
#